data_27a362d7856b72140092952126e47ae9
#
_entry.id   27a362d7856b72140092952126e47ae9
#
_cell.length_a   1.000
_cell.length_b   1.000
_cell.length_c   1.000
_cell.angle_alpha   90.00
_cell.angle_beta   90.00
_cell.angle_gamma   90.00
#
_symmetry.space_group_name_H-M   'P 1'
#
loop_
_entity.id
_entity.type
_entity.pdbx_description
1 polymer ?
#
loop_
_entity_poly.entity_id
_entity_poly.type
_entity_poly.pdbx_seq_one_letter_code
_entity_poly.pdbx_strand_id
1 'polypeptide(L)'
;PSLVGSEMCIRDSPTYSNAGPAYSDGLLAVRDNKEKWGFIDKEGRTVIPFQYKSVHPLFHESMTAVQAENKLWGFVDNTGNITAEPQFKAVLTPFSEGLAGVRTIDGKAYAKTDGTIAFMADYDQLYPFEKGIAEVRKGTVSKEHIRRGFPISIGWGHWFYPRCYHHSHFGWGIGFPLWWPDYGYEEIIPAVEVKRGYIDNTGKVIAATSNDHVFPATENGILIYNNSRYGWVDRKGTYAAHTIYRTIIPAEDAKVLLAKDEDKKWGMLSMTDGKELAPFRYDDLKYKGNGMIAYKEDSRWGLMDATGTPLTEPLYKSIGNAEDNRIPAKAKDGWLYLDYAGKKAITFEKDAEDVTAFRKGRAGVKTDGKWGLIDSAGKWICPPAYDDLDIL
;
A
#
# COMPACT_ATOMS: atom_id res chain seq x y z
N PRO A 1 2.71 -18.60 29.05
CA PRO A 1 2.38 -17.62 30.05
C PRO A 1 1.93 -16.35 29.35
N SER A 2 0.65 -16.04 29.48
CA SER A 2 0.04 -14.88 28.80
C SER A 2 0.54 -13.59 29.47
N LEU A 3 1.05 -12.67 28.67
CA LEU A 3 1.45 -11.30 29.07
C LEU A 3 0.29 -10.47 29.68
N VAL A 4 -0.93 -10.99 29.60
CA VAL A 4 -2.16 -10.36 30.13
C VAL A 4 -2.14 -10.11 31.65
N GLY A 5 -1.40 -10.93 32.42
CA GLY A 5 -1.34 -10.78 33.87
C GLY A 5 -0.45 -9.65 34.39
N SER A 6 0.61 -9.29 33.66
CA SER A 6 1.55 -8.24 34.11
C SER A 6 1.06 -6.81 33.78
N GLU A 7 0.35 -6.64 32.66
CA GLU A 7 -0.22 -5.34 32.29
C GLU A 7 -1.38 -4.93 33.19
N MET A 8 -2.21 -5.90 33.61
CA MET A 8 -3.33 -5.65 34.52
C MET A 8 -2.85 -5.23 35.91
N CYS A 9 -1.73 -5.78 36.41
CA CYS A 9 -1.16 -5.41 37.72
C CYS A 9 -0.63 -3.99 37.76
N ILE A 10 -0.17 -3.43 36.61
CA ILE A 10 0.36 -2.05 36.53
C ILE A 10 -0.78 -1.03 36.47
N ARG A 11 -1.88 -1.33 35.80
CA ARG A 11 -3.06 -0.46 35.72
C ARG A 11 -3.74 -0.26 37.09
N ASP A 12 -3.77 -1.29 37.90
CA ASP A 12 -4.42 -1.27 39.22
C ASP A 12 -3.44 -1.01 40.35
N SER A 13 -2.18 -0.69 40.04
CA SER A 13 -1.17 -0.37 41.06
C SER A 13 -1.49 0.98 41.71
N PRO A 14 -1.51 1.08 43.07
CA PRO A 14 -1.69 2.36 43.76
C PRO A 14 -0.54 3.38 43.48
N THR A 15 0.51 2.96 42.81
CA THR A 15 1.69 3.76 42.50
C THR A 15 1.51 4.62 41.24
N TYR A 16 0.67 4.17 40.32
CA TYR A 16 0.46 4.86 39.02
C TYR A 16 -1.02 5.16 38.79
N SER A 17 -1.31 6.38 38.32
CA SER A 17 -2.67 6.82 38.04
C SER A 17 -3.13 6.41 36.61
N ASN A 18 -2.19 6.13 35.70
CA ASN A 18 -2.48 5.69 34.32
C ASN A 18 -1.26 4.97 33.72
N ALA A 19 -1.52 4.18 32.66
CA ALA A 19 -0.48 3.48 31.92
C ALA A 19 -0.76 3.52 30.42
N GLY A 20 0.29 3.44 29.61
CA GLY A 20 0.23 3.29 28.17
C GLY A 20 -0.37 1.96 27.72
N PRO A 21 -0.67 1.79 26.43
CA PRO A 21 -1.37 0.62 25.91
C PRO A 21 -0.52 -0.64 25.92
N ALA A 22 0.78 -0.50 25.79
CA ALA A 22 1.71 -1.62 25.66
C ALA A 22 3.16 -1.19 25.95
N TYR A 23 4.01 -2.19 26.19
CA TYR A 23 5.46 -2.01 26.16
C TYR A 23 5.94 -1.74 24.74
N SER A 24 6.81 -0.75 24.58
CA SER A 24 7.52 -0.45 23.35
C SER A 24 9.00 -0.26 23.66
N ASP A 25 9.89 -0.87 22.89
CA ASP A 25 11.35 -0.90 23.14
C ASP A 25 11.71 -1.34 24.58
N GLY A 26 10.91 -2.21 25.18
CA GLY A 26 11.10 -2.69 26.56
C GLY A 26 10.60 -1.74 27.64
N LEU A 27 10.02 -0.60 27.29
CA LEU A 27 9.54 0.43 28.21
C LEU A 27 8.01 0.58 28.13
N LEU A 28 7.40 0.90 29.26
CA LEU A 28 5.99 1.23 29.39
C LEU A 28 5.84 2.67 29.87
N ALA A 29 5.06 3.45 29.14
CA ALA A 29 4.66 4.77 29.58
C ALA A 29 3.73 4.65 30.78
N VAL A 30 4.00 5.34 31.87
CA VAL A 30 3.14 5.37 33.07
C VAL A 30 3.04 6.80 33.60
N ARG A 31 1.90 7.09 34.24
CA ARG A 31 1.62 8.39 34.84
C ARG A 31 1.58 8.24 36.35
N ASP A 32 2.32 9.03 37.08
CA ASP A 32 2.34 9.03 38.54
C ASP A 32 1.09 9.70 39.14
N ASN A 33 0.99 9.67 40.45
CA ASN A 33 -0.09 10.31 41.22
C ASN A 33 -0.01 11.85 41.24
N LYS A 34 1.10 12.42 40.77
CA LYS A 34 1.26 13.88 40.54
C LYS A 34 0.95 14.29 39.13
N GLU A 35 0.33 13.38 38.36
CA GLU A 35 -0.08 13.61 36.98
C GLU A 35 1.08 13.79 35.99
N LYS A 36 2.28 13.28 36.30
CA LYS A 36 3.45 13.33 35.45
C LYS A 36 3.67 11.98 34.77
N TRP A 37 4.01 12.05 33.50
CA TRP A 37 4.38 10.89 32.70
C TRP A 37 5.88 10.62 32.77
N GLY A 38 6.21 9.36 32.77
CA GLY A 38 7.56 8.80 32.67
C GLY A 38 7.49 7.41 32.07
N PHE A 39 8.60 6.72 31.99
CA PHE A 39 8.66 5.35 31.46
C PHE A 39 9.40 4.43 32.43
N ILE A 40 8.86 3.22 32.57
CA ILE A 40 9.43 2.16 33.39
C ILE A 40 9.79 0.95 32.54
N ASP A 41 10.77 0.17 32.96
CA ASP A 41 11.11 -1.12 32.36
C ASP A 41 10.17 -2.24 32.85
N LYS A 42 10.43 -3.47 32.39
CA LYS A 42 9.63 -4.65 32.77
C LYS A 42 9.76 -5.03 34.22
N GLU A 43 10.84 -4.61 34.88
CA GLU A 43 11.09 -4.80 36.31
C GLU A 43 10.49 -3.68 37.17
N GLY A 44 9.83 -2.68 36.54
CA GLY A 44 9.23 -1.54 37.24
C GLY A 44 10.20 -0.44 37.64
N ARG A 45 11.45 -0.46 37.12
CA ARG A 45 12.44 0.58 37.39
C ARG A 45 12.20 1.75 36.47
N THR A 46 12.27 2.97 37.00
CA THR A 46 12.12 4.19 36.19
C THR A 46 13.36 4.38 35.29
N VAL A 47 13.13 4.37 33.99
CA VAL A 47 14.15 4.65 32.96
C VAL A 47 14.07 6.12 32.53
N ILE A 48 12.85 6.61 32.27
CA ILE A 48 12.62 8.02 31.95
C ILE A 48 11.84 8.67 33.08
N PRO A 49 12.38 9.73 33.72
CA PRO A 49 11.82 10.32 34.93
C PRO A 49 10.39 10.87 34.74
N PHE A 50 9.59 10.85 35.84
CA PHE A 50 8.24 11.41 35.89
C PHE A 50 8.27 12.94 35.92
N GLN A 51 8.39 13.57 34.77
CA GLN A 51 8.49 15.01 34.65
C GLN A 51 7.65 15.61 33.50
N TYR A 52 7.16 14.77 32.61
CA TYR A 52 6.48 15.22 31.42
C TYR A 52 4.96 15.39 31.64
N LYS A 53 4.40 16.43 31.02
CA LYS A 53 2.96 16.68 31.04
C LYS A 53 2.20 15.66 30.20
N SER A 54 2.78 15.25 29.08
CA SER A 54 2.25 14.23 28.18
C SER A 54 3.41 13.52 27.47
N VAL A 55 3.18 12.32 26.96
CA VAL A 55 4.16 11.56 26.18
C VAL A 55 3.44 10.82 25.06
N HIS A 56 4.12 10.57 23.97
CA HIS A 56 3.72 9.50 23.07
C HIS A 56 4.14 8.18 23.68
N PRO A 57 3.21 7.22 23.87
CA PRO A 57 3.51 6.05 24.69
C PRO A 57 4.34 4.98 23.98
N LEU A 58 4.46 5.07 22.66
CA LEU A 58 5.20 4.10 21.85
C LEU A 58 6.47 4.74 21.30
N PHE A 59 7.52 3.93 21.28
CA PHE A 59 8.77 4.28 20.62
C PHE A 59 8.72 3.87 19.15
N HIS A 60 9.28 4.69 18.30
CA HIS A 60 9.51 4.45 16.89
C HIS A 60 10.95 4.80 16.57
N GLU A 61 11.70 3.85 16.02
CA GLU A 61 13.15 4.01 15.80
C GLU A 61 13.89 4.41 17.08
N SER A 62 13.49 3.79 18.21
CA SER A 62 14.01 4.07 19.56
C SER A 62 13.79 5.49 20.07
N MET A 63 12.88 6.24 19.45
CA MET A 63 12.57 7.63 19.78
C MET A 63 11.10 7.77 20.18
N THR A 64 10.82 8.66 21.13
CA THR A 64 9.43 9.06 21.43
C THR A 64 9.33 10.56 21.69
N ALA A 65 8.12 11.10 21.59
CA ALA A 65 7.85 12.50 21.84
C ALA A 65 7.39 12.72 23.28
N VAL A 66 7.87 13.76 23.90
CA VAL A 66 7.55 14.15 25.28
C VAL A 66 7.15 15.63 25.33
N GLN A 67 6.12 15.94 26.11
CA GLN A 67 5.65 17.32 26.28
C GLN A 67 6.06 17.86 27.65
N ALA A 68 6.74 18.98 27.66
CA ALA A 68 7.11 19.69 28.88
C ALA A 68 5.96 20.55 29.45
N GLU A 69 6.17 21.15 30.61
CA GLU A 69 5.18 22.01 31.29
C GLU A 69 4.78 23.24 30.47
N ASN A 70 5.69 23.76 29.64
CA ASN A 70 5.45 24.88 28.71
C ASN A 70 4.55 24.47 27.51
N LYS A 71 4.04 23.23 27.50
CA LYS A 71 3.23 22.60 26.45
C LYS A 71 3.95 22.42 25.11
N LEU A 72 5.27 22.62 25.07
CA LEU A 72 6.07 22.30 23.90
C LEU A 72 6.52 20.84 23.93
N TRP A 73 6.68 20.27 22.75
CA TRP A 73 7.12 18.90 22.53
C TRP A 73 8.59 18.85 22.18
N GLY A 74 9.27 17.87 22.72
CA GLY A 74 10.64 17.49 22.39
C GLY A 74 10.75 16.00 22.16
N PHE A 75 11.97 15.48 22.03
CA PHE A 75 12.21 14.07 21.78
C PHE A 75 13.16 13.47 22.82
N VAL A 76 12.90 12.20 23.18
CA VAL A 76 13.78 11.41 24.02
C VAL A 76 14.01 10.05 23.39
N ASP A 77 15.17 9.47 23.60
CA ASP A 77 15.48 8.11 23.22
C ASP A 77 14.98 7.09 24.29
N ASN A 78 15.06 5.80 23.96
CA ASN A 78 14.65 4.71 24.85
C ASN A 78 15.61 4.49 26.04
N THR A 79 16.71 5.22 26.13
CA THR A 79 17.61 5.23 27.30
C THR A 79 17.33 6.41 28.24
N GLY A 80 16.45 7.34 27.82
CA GLY A 80 16.06 8.53 28.61
C GLY A 80 16.87 9.79 28.30
N ASN A 81 17.74 9.77 27.29
CA ASN A 81 18.44 10.98 26.87
C ASN A 81 17.49 11.89 26.09
N ILE A 82 17.50 13.18 26.44
CA ILE A 82 16.79 14.19 25.66
C ILE A 82 17.62 14.44 24.38
N THR A 83 17.06 14.06 23.22
CA THR A 83 17.69 14.26 21.92
C THR A 83 17.27 15.58 21.29
N ALA A 84 16.08 16.07 21.62
CA ALA A 84 15.62 17.39 21.23
C ALA A 84 14.87 18.05 22.41
N GLU A 85 15.33 19.22 22.82
CA GLU A 85 14.64 20.03 23.82
C GLU A 85 13.22 20.40 23.35
N PRO A 86 12.26 20.57 24.31
CA PRO A 86 10.87 20.92 23.98
C PRO A 86 10.75 22.27 23.25
N GLN A 87 10.50 22.22 21.95
CA GLN A 87 10.44 23.37 21.05
C GLN A 87 9.26 23.34 20.06
N PHE A 88 8.64 22.19 19.85
CA PHE A 88 7.57 22.02 18.85
C PHE A 88 6.19 22.25 19.46
N LYS A 89 5.27 22.89 18.72
CA LYS A 89 3.87 23.05 19.12
C LYS A 89 3.09 21.72 19.11
N ALA A 90 3.46 20.81 18.22
CA ALA A 90 2.91 19.47 18.14
C ALA A 90 3.87 18.54 17.40
N VAL A 91 3.76 17.23 17.67
CA VAL A 91 4.32 16.15 16.86
C VAL A 91 3.17 15.53 16.09
N LEU A 92 3.28 15.48 14.76
CA LEU A 92 2.21 15.14 13.84
C LEU A 92 2.31 13.70 13.35
N THR A 93 3.53 13.15 13.30
CA THR A 93 3.79 11.76 12.92
C THR A 93 4.84 11.15 13.85
N PRO A 94 4.84 9.82 14.05
CA PRO A 94 5.97 9.15 14.69
C PRO A 94 7.23 9.30 13.82
N PHE A 95 8.39 8.93 14.40
CA PHE A 95 9.63 8.80 13.64
C PHE A 95 9.50 7.66 12.62
N SER A 96 9.96 7.92 11.44
CA SER A 96 10.14 6.93 10.39
C SER A 96 11.23 7.42 9.42
N GLU A 97 12.20 6.56 9.14
CA GLU A 97 13.38 6.87 8.32
C GLU A 97 14.15 8.10 8.84
N GLY A 98 14.24 8.23 10.19
CA GLY A 98 14.94 9.30 10.88
C GLY A 98 14.22 10.65 10.92
N LEU A 99 12.98 10.74 10.46
CA LEU A 99 12.19 11.96 10.37
C LEU A 99 10.83 11.83 11.07
N ALA A 100 10.41 12.90 11.74
CA ALA A 100 9.07 13.04 12.31
C ALA A 100 8.41 14.33 11.83
N GLY A 101 7.14 14.27 11.48
CA GLY A 101 6.34 15.45 11.17
C GLY A 101 6.07 16.26 12.43
N VAL A 102 6.33 17.56 12.41
CA VAL A 102 6.16 18.46 13.55
C VAL A 102 5.43 19.73 13.15
N ARG A 103 4.87 20.42 14.14
CA ARG A 103 4.37 21.80 14.00
C ARG A 103 5.30 22.72 14.77
N THR A 104 5.95 23.64 14.06
CA THR A 104 6.76 24.70 14.61
C THR A 104 5.94 26.00 14.79
N ILE A 105 6.61 27.10 15.17
CA ILE A 105 5.99 28.43 15.18
C ILE A 105 5.67 28.91 13.76
N ASP A 106 6.53 28.55 12.79
CA ASP A 106 6.48 29.01 11.40
C ASP A 106 5.60 28.13 10.49
N GLY A 107 5.17 26.96 10.97
CA GLY A 107 4.35 26.03 10.17
C GLY A 107 4.64 24.57 10.46
N LYS A 108 4.27 23.72 9.52
CA LYS A 108 4.57 22.29 9.59
C LYS A 108 5.91 21.99 8.93
N ALA A 109 6.62 21.00 9.46
CA ALA A 109 7.95 20.63 9.02
C ALA A 109 8.20 19.15 9.30
N TYR A 110 9.25 18.60 8.71
CA TYR A 110 9.86 17.37 9.19
C TYR A 110 11.13 17.70 9.97
N ALA A 111 11.26 17.08 11.14
CA ALA A 111 12.39 17.22 12.04
C ALA A 111 13.16 15.92 12.16
N LYS A 112 14.48 16.02 12.36
CA LYS A 112 15.36 14.89 12.67
C LYS A 112 15.27 14.53 14.15
N THR A 113 15.92 13.44 14.52
CA THR A 113 15.97 12.93 15.90
C THR A 113 16.60 13.92 16.90
N ASP A 114 17.50 14.78 16.45
CA ASP A 114 18.13 15.86 17.24
C ASP A 114 17.28 17.14 17.33
N GLY A 115 16.08 17.14 16.77
CA GLY A 115 15.17 18.28 16.74
C GLY A 115 15.48 19.33 15.68
N THR A 116 16.52 19.16 14.87
CA THR A 116 16.79 20.08 13.75
C THR A 116 15.74 19.91 12.67
N ILE A 117 15.27 21.01 12.09
CA ILE A 117 14.33 21.00 10.99
C ILE A 117 15.05 20.52 9.72
N ALA A 118 14.58 19.40 9.15
CA ALA A 118 15.09 18.90 7.89
C ALA A 118 14.60 19.78 6.72
N PHE A 119 13.28 20.04 6.69
CA PHE A 119 12.66 20.96 5.73
C PHE A 119 11.24 21.35 6.17
N MET A 120 10.77 22.50 5.67
CA MET A 120 9.40 22.95 5.87
C MET A 120 8.45 22.24 4.89
N ALA A 121 7.22 21.93 5.34
CA ALA A 121 6.23 21.19 4.57
C ALA A 121 4.88 21.91 4.60
N ASP A 122 4.62 22.73 3.56
CA ASP A 122 3.36 23.50 3.41
C ASP A 122 2.22 22.60 2.92
N TYR A 123 1.81 21.66 3.80
CA TYR A 123 0.69 20.76 3.57
C TYR A 123 -0.24 20.72 4.80
N ASP A 124 -1.53 20.40 4.57
CA ASP A 124 -2.50 20.33 5.67
C ASP A 124 -2.35 19.07 6.51
N GLN A 125 -1.89 17.97 5.90
CA GLN A 125 -1.60 16.72 6.60
C GLN A 125 -0.23 16.18 6.15
N LEU A 126 0.54 15.70 7.14
CA LEU A 126 1.82 15.03 6.95
C LEU A 126 1.67 13.58 7.42
N TYR A 127 2.32 12.67 6.71
CA TYR A 127 2.36 11.25 7.03
C TYR A 127 3.80 10.80 7.22
N PRO A 128 4.05 9.70 7.94
CA PRO A 128 5.41 9.17 8.09
C PRO A 128 6.02 8.78 6.75
N PHE A 129 7.34 8.74 6.72
CA PHE A 129 8.07 8.21 5.57
C PHE A 129 7.93 6.69 5.48
N GLU A 130 7.82 6.18 4.28
CA GLU A 130 7.81 4.75 3.97
C GLU A 130 8.55 4.49 2.67
N LYS A 131 9.67 3.74 2.76
CA LYS A 131 10.51 3.42 1.59
C LYS A 131 10.91 4.68 0.80
N GLY A 132 11.37 5.70 1.52
CA GLY A 132 11.96 6.94 0.96
C GLY A 132 10.97 8.02 0.55
N ILE A 133 9.66 7.84 0.70
CA ILE A 133 8.66 8.87 0.42
C ILE A 133 7.62 8.99 1.53
N ALA A 134 7.05 10.19 1.69
CA ALA A 134 5.93 10.44 2.58
C ALA A 134 4.70 10.94 1.80
N GLU A 135 3.53 10.42 2.14
CA GLU A 135 2.27 11.00 1.68
C GLU A 135 2.07 12.37 2.33
N VAL A 136 1.61 13.32 1.56
CA VAL A 136 1.19 14.64 2.03
C VAL A 136 -0.16 14.98 1.45
N ARG A 137 -0.95 15.78 2.16
CA ARG A 137 -2.26 16.20 1.65
C ARG A 137 -2.46 17.69 1.77
N LYS A 138 -3.13 18.26 0.78
CA LYS A 138 -3.53 19.68 0.74
C LYS A 138 -5.01 19.78 0.41
N GLY A 139 -5.75 20.59 1.19
CA GLY A 139 -7.18 20.83 0.96
C GLY A 139 -7.78 21.65 2.09
N THR A 140 -8.87 22.35 1.83
CA THR A 140 -9.59 23.13 2.84
C THR A 140 -10.41 22.21 3.73
N VAL A 141 -10.24 22.40 5.03
CA VAL A 141 -10.90 21.62 6.06
C VAL A 141 -11.99 22.48 6.69
N SER A 142 -13.21 21.96 6.76
CA SER A 142 -14.25 22.57 7.61
C SER A 142 -13.93 22.25 9.07
N LYS A 143 -14.00 23.26 9.93
CA LYS A 143 -13.72 23.11 11.37
C LYS A 143 -14.70 22.19 12.13
N GLU A 144 -15.76 21.72 11.49
CA GLU A 144 -16.85 20.98 12.14
C GLU A 144 -16.56 19.48 12.34
N HIS A 145 -15.47 18.94 11.75
CA HIS A 145 -15.18 17.51 11.80
C HIS A 145 -13.73 17.21 12.20
N ILE A 146 -13.29 17.79 13.31
CA ILE A 146 -11.98 17.45 13.89
C ILE A 146 -12.15 16.24 14.80
N ARG A 147 -11.63 15.07 14.42
CA ARG A 147 -11.44 13.94 15.32
C ARG A 147 -9.99 13.89 15.78
N ARG A 148 -9.81 13.77 17.09
CA ARG A 148 -8.49 13.54 17.70
C ARG A 148 -8.26 12.05 17.75
N GLY A 149 -7.18 11.58 17.15
CA GLY A 149 -6.82 10.17 17.12
C GLY A 149 -5.40 9.94 16.61
N PHE A 150 -4.87 8.78 16.88
CA PHE A 150 -3.56 8.34 16.40
C PHE A 150 -3.74 7.31 15.27
N PRO A 151 -3.05 7.40 14.13
CA PRO A 151 -3.04 6.31 13.18
C PRO A 151 -2.21 5.17 13.76
N ILE A 152 -2.85 4.05 14.06
CA ILE A 152 -2.15 2.84 14.50
C ILE A 152 -1.79 2.03 13.27
N SER A 153 -0.50 1.83 13.06
CA SER A 153 0.00 0.81 12.17
C SER A 153 0.08 -0.50 12.95
N ILE A 154 -0.83 -1.43 12.69
CA ILE A 154 -0.71 -2.80 13.19
C ILE A 154 -0.11 -3.64 12.08
N GLY A 155 1.11 -4.05 12.29
CA GLY A 155 1.98 -4.96 11.59
C GLY A 155 1.61 -5.42 10.18
N TRP A 156 2.59 -5.42 9.27
CA TRP A 156 2.56 -5.80 7.86
C TRP A 156 2.12 -4.68 6.89
N GLY A 157 2.83 -3.57 6.88
CA GLY A 157 2.93 -2.69 5.69
C GLY A 157 1.67 -2.03 5.13
N HIS A 158 0.53 -2.11 5.80
CA HIS A 158 -0.69 -1.46 5.37
C HIS A 158 -1.23 -0.51 6.44
N TRP A 159 -1.24 0.77 6.12
CA TRP A 159 -1.94 1.80 6.87
C TRP A 159 -3.44 1.69 6.59
N PHE A 160 -4.20 1.19 7.56
CA PHE A 160 -5.65 1.21 7.46
C PHE A 160 -6.18 2.58 7.88
N TYR A 161 -6.70 3.32 6.92
CA TYR A 161 -7.63 4.43 7.18
C TYR A 161 -9.03 3.88 7.34
N PRO A 162 -9.82 4.32 8.33
CA PRO A 162 -11.26 4.09 8.30
C PRO A 162 -11.82 4.89 7.11
N ARG A 163 -12.10 4.18 6.04
CA ARG A 163 -12.84 4.70 4.90
C ARG A 163 -14.30 4.85 5.33
N CYS A 164 -14.71 6.04 5.76
CA CYS A 164 -16.12 6.40 5.81
C CYS A 164 -16.58 6.68 4.38
N TYR A 165 -16.89 5.63 3.62
CA TYR A 165 -17.83 5.69 2.51
C TYR A 165 -18.82 4.54 2.64
N HIS A 166 -20.10 4.89 2.59
CA HIS A 166 -21.22 3.98 2.52
C HIS A 166 -21.01 2.95 1.41
N HIS A 167 -20.91 1.71 1.74
CA HIS A 167 -21.64 0.52 1.32
C HIS A 167 -20.88 -0.74 1.75
N SER A 168 -21.59 -1.48 2.57
CA SER A 168 -21.52 -2.93 2.84
C SER A 168 -20.36 -3.71 2.20
N HIS A 169 -19.41 -4.18 3.05
CA HIS A 169 -19.08 -5.57 3.19
C HIS A 169 -18.17 -5.76 4.41
N PHE A 170 -18.54 -6.72 5.23
CA PHE A 170 -17.89 -7.12 6.47
C PHE A 170 -16.40 -7.45 6.24
N GLY A 171 -15.53 -6.68 6.87
CA GLY A 171 -14.15 -7.06 7.14
C GLY A 171 -13.92 -6.88 8.63
N TRP A 172 -13.57 -7.94 9.35
CA TRP A 172 -13.26 -7.92 10.77
C TRP A 172 -11.95 -7.13 10.98
N GLY A 173 -12.05 -5.85 11.23
CA GLY A 173 -10.98 -5.04 11.79
C GLY A 173 -11.19 -4.97 13.29
N ILE A 174 -10.27 -5.52 14.09
CA ILE A 174 -10.24 -5.29 15.54
C ILE A 174 -9.77 -3.84 15.73
N GLY A 175 -10.72 -2.92 15.70
CA GLY A 175 -10.50 -1.55 16.16
C GLY A 175 -10.49 -1.54 17.67
N PHE A 176 -9.31 -1.45 18.28
CA PHE A 176 -9.25 -1.05 19.67
C PHE A 176 -9.59 0.45 19.75
N PRO A 177 -10.60 0.86 20.52
CA PRO A 177 -10.81 2.26 20.81
C PRO A 177 -9.73 2.68 21.80
N LEU A 178 -8.60 3.18 21.30
CA LEU A 178 -7.64 3.86 22.14
C LEU A 178 -8.23 5.23 22.49
N TRP A 179 -8.87 5.29 23.63
CA TRP A 179 -9.16 6.52 24.32
C TRP A 179 -7.84 7.15 24.76
N TRP A 180 -7.32 8.05 23.95
CA TRP A 180 -6.19 8.88 24.29
C TRP A 180 -6.64 10.33 24.31
N PRO A 181 -6.99 10.88 25.46
CA PRO A 181 -7.23 12.31 25.56
C PRO A 181 -5.90 13.05 25.53
N ASP A 182 -5.75 14.03 24.69
CA ASP A 182 -4.68 15.02 24.67
C ASP A 182 -3.37 14.70 23.94
N TYR A 183 -3.33 13.75 23.00
CA TYR A 183 -2.26 13.80 22.01
C TYR A 183 -2.59 14.86 20.96
N GLY A 184 -1.68 15.80 20.73
CA GLY A 184 -1.84 16.91 19.79
C GLY A 184 -2.00 16.54 18.31
N TYR A 185 -2.54 15.36 18.05
CA TYR A 185 -2.89 14.85 16.73
C TYR A 185 -4.35 15.22 16.44
N GLU A 186 -4.53 16.08 15.48
CA GLU A 186 -5.83 16.42 14.92
C GLU A 186 -6.02 15.67 13.61
N GLU A 187 -6.85 14.63 13.59
CA GLU A 187 -7.36 14.07 12.34
C GLU A 187 -8.42 15.01 11.80
N ILE A 188 -8.10 15.66 10.70
CA ILE A 188 -9.00 16.56 10.01
C ILE A 188 -9.74 15.72 8.97
N ILE A 189 -11.03 15.44 9.21
CA ILE A 189 -11.90 14.80 8.22
C ILE A 189 -12.41 15.92 7.29
N PRO A 190 -11.97 15.97 6.04
CA PRO A 190 -12.35 17.03 5.14
C PRO A 190 -13.81 16.88 4.67
N ALA A 191 -14.56 17.98 4.74
CA ALA A 191 -15.83 18.11 4.02
C ALA A 191 -15.63 18.46 2.53
N VAL A 192 -14.37 18.65 2.08
CA VAL A 192 -13.97 19.04 0.72
C VAL A 192 -12.79 18.18 0.27
N GLU A 193 -12.70 17.98 -1.04
CA GLU A 193 -11.72 17.14 -1.72
C GLU A 193 -10.28 17.42 -1.26
N VAL A 194 -9.71 16.48 -0.52
CA VAL A 194 -8.31 16.54 -0.08
C VAL A 194 -7.44 15.91 -1.15
N LYS A 195 -6.56 16.72 -1.72
CA LYS A 195 -5.62 16.28 -2.74
C LYS A 195 -4.39 15.66 -2.11
N ARG A 196 -4.08 14.43 -2.54
CA ARG A 196 -2.89 13.68 -2.15
C ARG A 196 -1.69 14.11 -2.97
N GLY A 197 -0.51 14.07 -2.36
CA GLY A 197 0.79 14.17 -3.01
C GLY A 197 1.81 13.30 -2.31
N TYR A 198 3.01 13.27 -2.84
CA TYR A 198 4.16 12.57 -2.25
C TYR A 198 5.41 13.43 -2.34
N ILE A 199 6.22 13.38 -1.29
CA ILE A 199 7.52 14.04 -1.20
C ILE A 199 8.59 13.01 -0.80
N ASP A 200 9.84 13.25 -1.16
CA ASP A 200 10.97 12.46 -0.66
C ASP A 200 11.50 13.01 0.69
N ASN A 201 12.47 12.33 1.27
CA ASN A 201 13.08 12.68 2.56
C ASN A 201 13.94 13.96 2.54
N THR A 202 14.07 14.62 1.40
CA THR A 202 14.67 15.98 1.26
C THR A 202 13.62 17.07 1.14
N GLY A 203 12.33 16.70 1.04
CA GLY A 203 11.21 17.61 0.78
C GLY A 203 10.93 17.85 -0.71
N LYS A 204 11.66 17.20 -1.61
CA LYS A 204 11.41 17.28 -3.06
C LYS A 204 10.07 16.61 -3.38
N VAL A 205 9.26 17.30 -4.18
CA VAL A 205 7.96 16.78 -4.62
C VAL A 205 8.17 15.65 -5.64
N ILE A 206 7.61 14.47 -5.33
CA ILE A 206 7.57 13.30 -6.20
C ILE A 206 6.28 13.32 -7.03
N ALA A 207 5.14 13.50 -6.37
CA ALA A 207 3.85 13.68 -7.02
C ALA A 207 3.12 14.86 -6.38
N ALA A 208 2.82 15.89 -7.16
CA ALA A 208 2.28 17.14 -6.64
C ALA A 208 0.79 17.01 -6.25
N THR A 209 0.39 17.67 -5.17
CA THR A 209 -1.02 17.82 -4.77
C THR A 209 -1.85 18.67 -5.75
N SER A 210 -1.22 19.33 -6.71
CA SER A 210 -1.90 20.08 -7.79
C SER A 210 -2.49 19.17 -8.88
N ASN A 211 -2.10 17.88 -8.94
CA ASN A 211 -2.74 16.94 -9.86
C ASN A 211 -4.22 16.75 -9.50
N ASP A 212 -5.05 16.42 -10.49
CA ASP A 212 -6.47 16.15 -10.27
C ASP A 212 -6.65 14.95 -9.33
N HIS A 213 -5.83 13.90 -9.53
CA HIS A 213 -5.78 12.76 -8.62
C HIS A 213 -4.39 12.12 -8.59
N VAL A 214 -3.93 11.75 -7.40
CA VAL A 214 -2.72 10.98 -7.15
C VAL A 214 -3.14 9.70 -6.44
N PHE A 215 -2.86 8.56 -7.05
CA PHE A 215 -3.22 7.26 -6.48
C PHE A 215 -2.29 6.87 -5.32
N PRO A 216 -2.67 5.90 -4.48
CA PRO A 216 -1.76 5.36 -3.48
C PRO A 216 -0.46 4.88 -4.10
N ALA A 217 0.66 5.20 -3.45
CA ALA A 217 1.97 4.73 -3.88
C ALA A 217 2.08 3.22 -3.74
N THR A 218 2.67 2.59 -4.72
CA THR A 218 3.04 1.18 -4.72
C THR A 218 4.55 1.03 -4.46
N GLU A 219 5.06 -0.20 -4.47
CA GLU A 219 6.50 -0.43 -4.38
C GLU A 219 7.28 0.13 -5.56
N ASN A 220 6.65 0.19 -6.74
CA ASN A 220 7.31 0.54 -7.99
C ASN A 220 7.08 2.00 -8.40
N GLY A 221 6.05 2.67 -7.86
CA GLY A 221 5.77 4.06 -8.21
C GLY A 221 4.34 4.49 -7.90
N ILE A 222 3.92 5.54 -8.56
CA ILE A 222 2.68 6.25 -8.30
C ILE A 222 1.97 6.54 -9.61
N LEU A 223 0.72 6.11 -9.72
CA LEU A 223 -0.16 6.50 -10.82
C LEU A 223 -0.70 7.91 -10.56
N ILE A 224 -0.60 8.77 -11.57
CA ILE A 224 -1.06 10.16 -11.52
C ILE A 224 -2.13 10.36 -12.58
N TYR A 225 -3.16 11.13 -12.25
CA TYR A 225 -4.17 11.58 -13.18
C TYR A 225 -4.24 13.10 -13.15
N ASN A 226 -4.14 13.73 -14.32
CA ASN A 226 -4.20 15.17 -14.47
C ASN A 226 -4.72 15.53 -15.86
N ASN A 227 -5.61 16.53 -15.95
CA ASN A 227 -6.19 16.99 -17.21
C ASN A 227 -6.75 15.84 -18.09
N SER A 228 -7.49 14.91 -17.48
CA SER A 228 -8.08 13.74 -18.14
C SER A 228 -7.06 12.77 -18.74
N ARG A 229 -5.82 12.77 -18.24
CA ARG A 229 -4.73 11.89 -18.68
C ARG A 229 -4.04 11.25 -17.51
N TYR A 230 -3.53 10.06 -17.75
CA TYR A 230 -2.75 9.29 -16.79
C TYR A 230 -1.26 9.41 -17.06
N GLY A 231 -0.47 9.37 -15.98
CA GLY A 231 0.98 9.28 -15.98
C GLY A 231 1.47 8.35 -14.89
N TRP A 232 2.73 7.99 -14.96
CA TRP A 232 3.40 7.16 -13.96
C TRP A 232 4.73 7.79 -13.57
N VAL A 233 4.97 7.91 -12.27
CA VAL A 233 6.22 8.40 -11.69
C VAL A 233 6.77 7.36 -10.71
N ASP A 234 8.07 7.12 -10.75
CA ASP A 234 8.74 6.25 -9.79
C ASP A 234 8.86 6.92 -8.41
N ARG A 235 9.32 6.19 -7.39
CA ARG A 235 9.49 6.73 -6.03
C ARG A 235 10.64 7.74 -5.91
N LYS A 236 11.45 7.98 -6.94
CA LYS A 236 12.51 9.00 -7.01
C LYS A 236 12.08 10.27 -7.73
N GLY A 237 10.86 10.26 -8.29
CA GLY A 237 10.30 11.37 -9.04
C GLY A 237 10.66 11.37 -10.52
N THR A 238 11.10 10.23 -11.06
CA THR A 238 11.35 10.05 -12.49
C THR A 238 10.06 9.60 -13.18
N TYR A 239 9.66 10.31 -14.20
CA TYR A 239 8.49 9.95 -14.98
C TYR A 239 8.83 8.87 -16.00
N ALA A 240 8.34 7.65 -15.78
CA ALA A 240 8.33 6.61 -16.80
C ALA A 240 7.22 6.85 -17.85
N ALA A 241 6.11 7.48 -17.44
CA ALA A 241 5.08 7.93 -18.37
C ALA A 241 4.57 9.31 -17.94
N HIS A 242 4.71 10.31 -18.80
CA HIS A 242 4.11 11.63 -18.59
C HIS A 242 2.58 11.54 -18.66
N THR A 243 1.87 12.55 -18.12
CA THR A 243 0.39 12.59 -18.07
C THR A 243 -0.20 12.92 -19.47
N ILE A 244 0.02 12.03 -20.42
CA ILE A 244 -0.44 12.14 -21.82
C ILE A 244 -1.32 10.96 -22.25
N TYR A 245 -1.37 9.88 -21.49
CA TYR A 245 -2.08 8.66 -21.86
C TYR A 245 -3.54 8.69 -21.42
N ARG A 246 -4.44 8.17 -22.23
CA ARG A 246 -5.86 8.02 -21.89
C ARG A 246 -6.09 7.03 -20.75
N THR A 247 -5.23 6.03 -20.66
CA THR A 247 -5.30 4.98 -19.62
C THR A 247 -3.90 4.44 -19.43
N ILE A 248 -3.56 4.11 -18.17
CA ILE A 248 -2.39 3.32 -17.80
C ILE A 248 -2.85 2.23 -16.84
N ILE A 249 -2.47 1.00 -17.11
CA ILE A 249 -2.68 -0.16 -16.24
C ILE A 249 -1.30 -0.69 -15.84
N PRO A 250 -0.87 -0.50 -14.58
CA PRO A 250 0.40 -1.04 -14.11
C PRO A 250 0.31 -2.56 -13.94
N ALA A 251 1.28 -3.29 -14.50
CA ALA A 251 1.55 -4.70 -14.24
C ALA A 251 2.86 -4.79 -13.46
N GLU A 252 2.76 -4.66 -12.13
CA GLU A 252 3.90 -4.35 -11.26
C GLU A 252 4.89 -5.50 -11.13
N ASP A 253 4.42 -6.73 -11.08
CA ASP A 253 5.27 -7.93 -11.06
C ASP A 253 6.05 -8.14 -12.36
N ALA A 254 5.49 -7.68 -13.50
CA ALA A 254 6.15 -7.67 -14.80
C ALA A 254 6.99 -6.42 -15.08
N LYS A 255 6.91 -5.39 -14.21
CA LYS A 255 7.57 -4.08 -14.38
C LYS A 255 7.19 -3.35 -15.66
N VAL A 256 5.97 -3.51 -16.13
CA VAL A 256 5.47 -2.87 -17.35
C VAL A 256 4.21 -2.04 -17.12
N LEU A 257 4.01 -1.04 -17.94
CA LEU A 257 2.81 -0.22 -18.01
C LEU A 257 2.09 -0.53 -19.33
N LEU A 258 0.87 -1.01 -19.26
CA LEU A 258 -0.01 -1.08 -20.43
C LEU A 258 -0.66 0.29 -20.59
N ALA A 259 -0.33 1.01 -21.64
CA ALA A 259 -0.75 2.39 -21.86
C ALA A 259 -1.61 2.51 -23.12
N LYS A 260 -2.61 3.40 -23.06
CA LYS A 260 -3.47 3.73 -24.20
C LYS A 260 -3.22 5.17 -24.62
N ASP A 261 -2.86 5.38 -25.86
CA ASP A 261 -2.56 6.70 -26.42
C ASP A 261 -3.81 7.51 -26.84
N GLU A 262 -3.59 8.65 -27.47
CA GLU A 262 -4.64 9.55 -28.00
C GLU A 262 -5.45 8.90 -29.10
N ASP A 263 -4.84 8.10 -29.96
CA ASP A 263 -5.48 7.38 -31.07
C ASP A 263 -6.24 6.13 -30.60
N LYS A 264 -6.36 5.97 -29.28
CA LYS A 264 -7.01 4.83 -28.61
C LYS A 264 -6.32 3.49 -28.89
N LYS A 265 -5.05 3.51 -29.28
CA LYS A 265 -4.22 2.32 -29.43
C LYS A 265 -3.48 2.02 -28.14
N TRP A 266 -3.32 0.74 -27.86
CA TRP A 266 -2.56 0.25 -26.74
C TRP A 266 -1.11 -0.02 -27.15
N GLY A 267 -0.21 0.32 -26.25
CA GLY A 267 1.21 0.01 -26.30
C GLY A 267 1.72 -0.37 -24.91
N MET A 268 2.96 -0.74 -24.82
CA MET A 268 3.60 -1.15 -23.57
C MET A 268 4.87 -0.36 -23.32
N LEU A 269 5.00 0.14 -22.09
CA LEU A 269 6.17 0.91 -21.64
C LEU A 269 6.84 0.17 -20.47
N SER A 270 8.15 0.32 -20.38
CA SER A 270 8.91 -0.05 -19.18
C SER A 270 8.49 0.85 -18.00
N MET A 271 8.17 0.23 -16.89
CA MET A 271 7.79 0.94 -15.67
C MET A 271 8.97 1.72 -15.04
N THR A 272 10.20 1.36 -15.39
CA THR A 272 11.41 1.93 -14.80
C THR A 272 11.89 3.19 -15.51
N ASP A 273 11.94 3.17 -16.85
CA ASP A 273 12.53 4.23 -17.66
C ASP A 273 11.61 4.77 -18.76
N GLY A 274 10.39 4.23 -18.85
CA GLY A 274 9.40 4.64 -19.84
C GLY A 274 9.71 4.25 -21.29
N LYS A 275 10.72 3.41 -21.50
CA LYS A 275 11.06 2.92 -22.83
C LYS A 275 9.88 2.15 -23.43
N GLU A 276 9.57 2.39 -24.68
CA GLU A 276 8.58 1.60 -25.41
C GLU A 276 9.07 0.17 -25.60
N LEU A 277 8.32 -0.78 -25.03
CA LEU A 277 8.55 -2.23 -25.12
C LEU A 277 7.71 -2.85 -26.24
N ALA A 278 6.49 -2.34 -26.44
CA ALA A 278 5.63 -2.73 -27.55
C ALA A 278 4.96 -1.48 -28.12
N PRO A 279 4.88 -1.35 -29.47
CA PRO A 279 4.39 -0.14 -30.14
C PRO A 279 2.91 0.10 -29.89
N PHE A 280 2.50 1.38 -29.97
CA PHE A 280 1.10 1.80 -29.84
C PHE A 280 0.32 1.51 -31.13
N ARG A 281 -0.08 0.25 -31.31
CA ARG A 281 -0.84 -0.20 -32.50
C ARG A 281 -1.97 -1.17 -32.15
N TYR A 282 -1.94 -1.77 -30.96
CA TYR A 282 -2.87 -2.82 -30.58
C TYR A 282 -4.27 -2.27 -30.25
N ASP A 283 -5.31 -3.05 -30.56
CA ASP A 283 -6.69 -2.70 -30.24
C ASP A 283 -6.97 -2.84 -28.74
N ASP A 284 -6.31 -3.80 -28.09
CA ASP A 284 -6.39 -4.02 -26.64
C ASP A 284 -5.13 -4.74 -26.13
N LEU A 285 -4.76 -4.49 -24.87
CA LEU A 285 -3.72 -5.21 -24.13
C LEU A 285 -4.27 -5.63 -22.76
N LYS A 286 -4.00 -6.86 -22.35
CA LYS A 286 -4.41 -7.38 -21.05
C LYS A 286 -3.28 -8.14 -20.38
N TYR A 287 -2.92 -7.73 -19.18
CA TYR A 287 -2.02 -8.49 -18.33
C TYR A 287 -2.70 -9.81 -17.90
N LYS A 288 -1.98 -10.93 -18.01
CA LYS A 288 -2.49 -12.26 -17.75
C LYS A 288 -1.82 -12.97 -16.59
N GLY A 289 -0.89 -12.30 -15.93
CA GLY A 289 -0.05 -12.84 -14.86
C GLY A 289 1.28 -13.40 -15.37
N ASN A 290 2.25 -13.55 -14.46
CA ASN A 290 3.55 -14.17 -14.73
C ASN A 290 4.30 -13.59 -15.95
N GLY A 291 4.20 -12.27 -16.15
CA GLY A 291 4.86 -11.58 -17.27
C GLY A 291 4.21 -11.80 -18.63
N MET A 292 3.03 -12.43 -18.68
CA MET A 292 2.32 -12.69 -19.94
C MET A 292 1.31 -11.60 -20.24
N ILE A 293 1.33 -11.08 -21.47
CA ILE A 293 0.42 -10.04 -21.95
C ILE A 293 -0.34 -10.59 -23.17
N ALA A 294 -1.66 -10.57 -23.12
CA ALA A 294 -2.48 -10.81 -24.29
C ALA A 294 -2.63 -9.52 -25.07
N TYR A 295 -2.31 -9.54 -26.35
CA TYR A 295 -2.52 -8.44 -27.28
C TYR A 295 -3.61 -8.75 -28.31
N LYS A 296 -4.34 -7.71 -28.74
CA LYS A 296 -5.44 -7.87 -29.71
C LYS A 296 -5.13 -7.10 -30.98
N GLU A 297 -5.20 -7.79 -32.12
CA GLU A 297 -5.18 -7.22 -33.46
C GLU A 297 -6.27 -7.89 -34.30
N ASP A 298 -6.94 -7.14 -35.14
CA ASP A 298 -7.97 -7.65 -36.07
C ASP A 298 -8.99 -8.57 -35.39
N SER A 299 -9.47 -8.17 -34.21
CA SER A 299 -10.44 -8.92 -33.38
C SER A 299 -9.95 -10.27 -32.85
N ARG A 300 -8.66 -10.58 -32.99
CA ARG A 300 -8.02 -11.79 -32.47
C ARG A 300 -6.97 -11.45 -31.42
N TRP A 301 -6.77 -12.41 -30.53
CA TRP A 301 -5.78 -12.30 -29.47
C TRP A 301 -4.53 -13.10 -29.80
N GLY A 302 -3.38 -12.50 -29.55
CA GLY A 302 -2.08 -13.14 -29.47
C GLY A 302 -1.50 -13.02 -28.07
N LEU A 303 -0.37 -13.64 -27.84
CA LEU A 303 0.39 -13.61 -26.59
C LEU A 303 1.75 -12.98 -26.85
N MET A 304 2.20 -12.10 -25.94
CA MET A 304 3.54 -11.56 -25.89
C MET A 304 4.09 -11.64 -24.45
N ASP A 305 5.38 -11.56 -24.32
CA ASP A 305 6.05 -11.49 -23.01
C ASP A 305 6.18 -10.04 -22.50
N ALA A 306 6.74 -9.88 -21.29
CA ALA A 306 6.96 -8.58 -20.66
C ALA A 306 8.02 -7.72 -21.37
N THR A 307 8.79 -8.25 -22.31
CA THR A 307 9.71 -7.45 -23.15
C THR A 307 9.04 -6.87 -24.37
N GLY A 308 7.77 -7.23 -24.64
CA GLY A 308 7.03 -6.84 -25.82
C GLY A 308 7.27 -7.78 -27.01
N THR A 309 7.95 -8.92 -26.79
CA THR A 309 8.19 -9.89 -27.86
C THR A 309 6.95 -10.76 -28.06
N PRO A 310 6.33 -10.78 -29.26
CA PRO A 310 5.23 -11.68 -29.57
C PRO A 310 5.66 -13.14 -29.48
N LEU A 311 4.91 -13.93 -28.73
CA LEU A 311 5.09 -15.39 -28.56
C LEU A 311 4.18 -16.18 -29.47
N THR A 312 3.02 -15.61 -29.83
CA THR A 312 2.09 -16.21 -30.81
C THR A 312 1.53 -15.14 -31.75
N GLU A 313 1.13 -15.52 -32.94
CA GLU A 313 0.28 -14.70 -33.79
C GLU A 313 -1.10 -14.48 -33.17
N PRO A 314 -1.87 -13.43 -33.60
CA PRO A 314 -3.22 -13.14 -33.08
C PRO A 314 -4.27 -14.11 -33.66
N LEU A 315 -4.25 -15.35 -33.19
CA LEU A 315 -5.08 -16.46 -33.71
C LEU A 315 -6.29 -16.78 -32.81
N TYR A 316 -6.26 -16.37 -31.55
CA TYR A 316 -7.20 -16.85 -30.53
C TYR A 316 -8.43 -15.94 -30.39
N LYS A 317 -9.59 -16.52 -30.09
CA LYS A 317 -10.82 -15.78 -29.76
C LYS A 317 -10.73 -15.16 -28.36
N SER A 318 -10.05 -15.82 -27.43
CA SER A 318 -9.74 -15.33 -26.08
C SER A 318 -8.49 -16.00 -25.51
N ILE A 319 -7.85 -15.36 -24.54
CA ILE A 319 -6.72 -15.86 -23.76
C ILE A 319 -7.04 -15.64 -22.27
N GLY A 320 -6.97 -16.71 -21.46
CA GLY A 320 -7.16 -16.66 -20.01
C GLY A 320 -5.91 -16.25 -19.25
N ASN A 321 -5.93 -16.38 -17.93
CA ASN A 321 -4.81 -16.05 -17.08
C ASN A 321 -3.71 -17.11 -17.14
N ALA A 322 -2.47 -16.67 -16.96
CA ALA A 322 -1.28 -17.49 -16.96
C ALA A 322 -0.99 -18.00 -15.54
N GLU A 323 -1.17 -19.29 -15.33
CA GLU A 323 -0.88 -19.96 -14.05
C GLU A 323 -0.23 -21.32 -14.30
N ASP A 324 0.66 -21.77 -13.42
CA ASP A 324 1.34 -23.08 -13.49
C ASP A 324 1.98 -23.40 -14.86
N ASN A 325 2.58 -22.40 -15.51
CA ASN A 325 3.11 -22.51 -16.88
C ASN A 325 2.07 -22.97 -17.91
N ARG A 326 0.81 -22.62 -17.70
CA ARG A 326 -0.30 -22.92 -18.61
C ARG A 326 -1.19 -21.70 -18.80
N ILE A 327 -1.57 -21.45 -20.04
CA ILE A 327 -2.41 -20.32 -20.43
C ILE A 327 -3.56 -20.86 -21.27
N PRO A 328 -4.80 -20.80 -20.79
CA PRO A 328 -5.94 -21.25 -21.59
C PRO A 328 -6.14 -20.30 -22.77
N ALA A 329 -6.30 -20.85 -23.96
CA ALA A 329 -6.51 -20.11 -25.19
C ALA A 329 -7.62 -20.73 -26.03
N LYS A 330 -8.59 -19.91 -26.47
CA LYS A 330 -9.71 -20.35 -27.32
C LYS A 330 -9.38 -20.16 -28.78
N ALA A 331 -9.04 -21.24 -29.46
CA ALA A 331 -8.82 -21.28 -30.89
C ALA A 331 -10.15 -21.35 -31.67
N LYS A 332 -10.08 -21.57 -33.00
CA LYS A 332 -11.27 -21.76 -33.84
C LYS A 332 -12.00 -23.04 -33.44
N ASP A 333 -11.25 -24.10 -33.18
CA ASP A 333 -11.68 -25.47 -33.00
C ASP A 333 -11.80 -25.87 -31.53
N GLY A 334 -11.89 -24.93 -30.60
CA GLY A 334 -12.06 -25.22 -29.18
C GLY A 334 -10.96 -24.61 -28.31
N TRP A 335 -10.96 -24.96 -27.02
CA TRP A 335 -9.96 -24.52 -26.07
C TRP A 335 -8.71 -25.42 -26.10
N LEU A 336 -7.57 -24.84 -25.80
CA LEU A 336 -6.28 -25.49 -25.60
C LEU A 336 -5.50 -24.76 -24.50
N TYR A 337 -4.37 -25.30 -24.09
CA TYR A 337 -3.43 -24.58 -23.23
C TYR A 337 -2.11 -24.32 -23.96
N LEU A 338 -1.62 -23.10 -23.81
CA LEU A 338 -0.26 -22.70 -24.20
C LEU A 338 0.67 -22.80 -23.01
N ASP A 339 1.96 -22.97 -23.27
CA ASP A 339 3.02 -22.72 -22.28
C ASP A 339 3.45 -21.23 -22.31
N TYR A 340 4.37 -20.85 -21.42
CA TYR A 340 4.88 -19.47 -21.37
C TYR A 340 5.79 -19.10 -22.54
N ALA A 341 6.17 -20.07 -23.40
CA ALA A 341 6.82 -19.81 -24.69
C ALA A 341 5.82 -19.64 -25.85
N GLY A 342 4.51 -19.66 -25.57
CA GLY A 342 3.47 -19.56 -26.57
C GLY A 342 3.21 -20.84 -27.38
N LYS A 343 3.86 -21.96 -27.01
CA LYS A 343 3.64 -23.24 -27.69
C LYS A 343 2.40 -23.95 -27.15
N LYS A 344 1.72 -24.71 -28.02
CA LYS A 344 0.61 -25.57 -27.60
C LYS A 344 1.12 -26.65 -26.68
N ALA A 345 0.76 -26.57 -25.39
CA ALA A 345 1.19 -27.51 -24.36
C ALA A 345 0.18 -28.64 -24.16
N ILE A 346 -1.11 -28.32 -24.22
CA ILE A 346 -2.20 -29.31 -24.10
C ILE A 346 -3.23 -29.02 -25.19
N THR A 347 -3.57 -30.06 -25.96
CA THR A 347 -4.66 -30.06 -26.93
C THR A 347 -5.57 -31.25 -26.63
N PHE A 348 -6.83 -31.14 -26.99
CA PHE A 348 -7.82 -32.18 -26.71
C PHE A 348 -8.22 -32.91 -28.03
N GLU A 349 -8.43 -34.22 -27.98
CA GLU A 349 -8.91 -35.01 -29.10
C GLU A 349 -10.34 -34.64 -29.50
N LYS A 350 -11.17 -34.32 -28.49
CA LYS A 350 -12.49 -33.72 -28.67
C LYS A 350 -12.41 -32.24 -28.31
N ASP A 351 -13.14 -31.41 -29.04
CA ASP A 351 -13.20 -29.97 -28.78
C ASP A 351 -13.62 -29.68 -27.34
N ALA A 352 -12.73 -29.07 -26.56
CA ALA A 352 -13.07 -28.58 -25.25
C ALA A 352 -13.99 -27.35 -25.38
N GLU A 353 -15.19 -27.45 -24.82
CA GLU A 353 -16.21 -26.40 -24.84
C GLU A 353 -15.80 -25.22 -23.92
N ASP A 354 -15.25 -25.58 -22.76
CA ASP A 354 -14.76 -24.63 -21.77
C ASP A 354 -13.61 -25.22 -20.94
N VAL A 355 -12.78 -24.34 -20.34
CA VAL A 355 -11.65 -24.73 -19.50
C VAL A 355 -11.44 -23.71 -18.38
N THR A 356 -10.90 -24.15 -17.24
CA THR A 356 -10.44 -23.24 -16.17
C THR A 356 -8.96 -22.90 -16.31
N ALA A 357 -8.47 -21.89 -15.60
CA ALA A 357 -7.03 -21.73 -15.38
C ALA A 357 -6.50 -22.90 -14.55
N PHE A 358 -5.21 -23.23 -14.70
CA PHE A 358 -4.55 -24.19 -13.84
C PHE A 358 -4.40 -23.61 -12.43
N ARG A 359 -4.58 -24.49 -11.43
CA ARG A 359 -4.26 -24.19 -10.02
C ARG A 359 -3.65 -25.42 -9.37
N LYS A 360 -2.49 -25.26 -8.76
CA LYS A 360 -1.78 -26.36 -8.07
C LYS A 360 -1.65 -27.59 -8.96
N GLY A 361 -1.32 -27.41 -10.24
CA GLY A 361 -1.12 -28.47 -11.22
C GLY A 361 -2.38 -29.13 -11.75
N ARG A 362 -3.56 -28.54 -11.58
CA ARG A 362 -4.86 -29.10 -12.02
C ARG A 362 -5.69 -28.07 -12.76
N ALA A 363 -6.52 -28.54 -13.70
CA ALA A 363 -7.48 -27.69 -14.40
C ALA A 363 -8.76 -28.46 -14.75
N GLY A 364 -9.88 -27.77 -14.76
CA GLY A 364 -11.16 -28.28 -15.25
C GLY A 364 -11.25 -28.16 -16.76
N VAL A 365 -11.82 -29.18 -17.40
CA VAL A 365 -12.10 -29.16 -18.83
C VAL A 365 -13.51 -29.71 -19.07
N LYS A 366 -14.28 -28.98 -19.86
CA LYS A 366 -15.65 -29.33 -20.22
C LYS A 366 -15.69 -29.92 -21.63
N THR A 367 -16.18 -31.14 -21.77
CA THR A 367 -16.45 -31.82 -23.04
C THR A 367 -17.79 -32.52 -22.99
N ASP A 368 -18.54 -32.53 -24.08
CA ASP A 368 -19.88 -33.14 -24.16
C ASP A 368 -20.82 -32.66 -23.02
N GLY A 369 -20.75 -31.37 -22.66
CA GLY A 369 -21.55 -30.76 -21.59
C GLY A 369 -21.14 -31.11 -20.16
N LYS A 370 -20.13 -31.97 -19.95
CA LYS A 370 -19.67 -32.44 -18.64
C LYS A 370 -18.24 -31.96 -18.32
N TRP A 371 -18.01 -31.62 -17.05
CA TRP A 371 -16.70 -31.26 -16.53
C TRP A 371 -15.92 -32.48 -16.09
N GLY A 372 -14.63 -32.46 -16.39
CA GLY A 372 -13.61 -33.36 -15.86
C GLY A 372 -12.40 -32.60 -15.35
N LEU A 373 -11.47 -33.28 -14.73
CA LEU A 373 -10.25 -32.71 -14.14
C LEU A 373 -9.03 -33.32 -14.81
N ILE A 374 -8.09 -32.47 -15.24
CA ILE A 374 -6.80 -32.87 -15.82
C ILE A 374 -5.62 -32.45 -14.94
N ASP A 375 -4.50 -33.17 -15.08
CA ASP A 375 -3.19 -32.81 -14.54
C ASP A 375 -2.41 -31.84 -15.48
N SER A 376 -1.23 -31.41 -15.06
CA SER A 376 -0.36 -30.49 -15.81
C SER A 376 0.15 -31.05 -17.15
N ALA A 377 0.07 -32.36 -17.36
CA ALA A 377 0.40 -33.02 -18.62
C ALA A 377 -0.83 -33.18 -19.56
N GLY A 378 -2.03 -32.77 -19.10
CA GLY A 378 -3.28 -32.89 -19.83
C GLY A 378 -3.94 -34.27 -19.70
N LYS A 379 -3.45 -35.10 -18.78
CA LYS A 379 -4.03 -36.43 -18.51
C LYS A 379 -5.23 -36.28 -17.56
N TRP A 380 -6.32 -37.01 -17.85
CA TRP A 380 -7.49 -37.03 -17.00
C TRP A 380 -7.16 -37.61 -15.62
N ILE A 381 -7.38 -36.83 -14.57
CA ILE A 381 -7.45 -37.27 -13.17
C ILE A 381 -8.87 -37.82 -12.92
N CYS A 382 -9.87 -37.04 -13.36
CA CYS A 382 -11.27 -37.46 -13.35
C CYS A 382 -11.85 -37.23 -14.75
N PRO A 383 -12.33 -38.25 -15.46
CA PRO A 383 -12.98 -38.09 -16.76
C PRO A 383 -14.21 -37.18 -16.67
N PRO A 384 -14.63 -36.55 -17.78
CA PRO A 384 -15.83 -35.70 -17.80
C PRO A 384 -17.08 -36.48 -17.37
N ALA A 385 -17.65 -36.11 -16.23
CA ALA A 385 -18.80 -36.74 -15.63
C ALA A 385 -19.68 -35.78 -14.81
N TYR A 386 -19.21 -34.61 -14.53
CA TYR A 386 -19.82 -33.67 -13.58
C TYR A 386 -20.53 -32.54 -14.29
N ASP A 387 -21.69 -32.12 -13.77
CA ASP A 387 -22.45 -30.98 -14.30
C ASP A 387 -21.79 -29.63 -13.96
N ASP A 388 -21.11 -29.55 -12.82
CA ASP A 388 -20.38 -28.37 -12.34
C ASP A 388 -19.07 -28.77 -11.68
N LEU A 389 -18.11 -27.86 -11.66
CA LEU A 389 -16.78 -28.06 -11.11
C LEU A 389 -16.32 -26.82 -10.39
N ASP A 390 -16.02 -26.95 -9.08
CA ASP A 390 -15.35 -25.95 -8.29
C ASP A 390 -13.93 -26.43 -7.95
N ILE A 391 -12.92 -25.65 -8.37
CA ILE A 391 -11.51 -25.95 -8.12
C ILE A 391 -11.01 -24.94 -7.06
N LEU A 392 -10.90 -25.42 -5.82
CA LEU A 392 -10.40 -24.66 -4.68
C LEU A 392 -8.87 -24.51 -4.66
#